data_97405b25c26a4a2b1838364abd154b16
#
_entry.id   97405b25c26a4a2b1838364abd154b16
#
_cell.length_a   1.000
_cell.length_b   1.000
_cell.length_c   1.000
_cell.angle_alpha   90.00
_cell.angle_beta   90.00
_cell.angle_gamma   90.00
#
_symmetry.space_group_name_H-M   'P 1'
#
loop_
_entity.id
_entity.type
_entity.pdbx_description
1 polymer ?
#
loop_
_entity_poly.entity_id
_entity_poly.type
_entity_poly.pdbx_seq_one_letter_code
_entity_poly.pdbx_strand_id
1 'polypeptide(L)'
;MIFHVCALPHTHSTAEYLACAYTAKVINFCRMMRSLGHQVFLYGGEKNEAPCTEHIVCVSEADRAAHVGDNHFTSASFDYNLPFWTNANAKMAAEISRRAEKQDFVCVIGGYAQKQIADALPHMITVEFGVGYGGTFSKFRVFESYAWMHVCYGAATMGKPHDADGNWWDVVIPGYLDPAQFPFSAEKDDYYMFIGRLVDRKGYRIAADVCFDLGKKLIVAGQGTPPLGAEYVGVVDPVTRGKLMSR
;
A
#
# COMPACT_ATOMS: atom_id res chain seq x y z
N MET A 1 21.66 -4.26 3.93
CA MET A 1 20.70 -4.42 5.05
C MET A 1 19.69 -5.48 4.68
N ILE A 2 19.04 -6.09 5.66
CA ILE A 2 18.01 -7.12 5.48
C ILE A 2 16.68 -6.57 5.96
N PHE A 3 15.64 -6.75 5.14
CA PHE A 3 14.28 -6.30 5.42
C PHE A 3 13.32 -7.49 5.34
N HIS A 4 12.63 -7.77 6.45
CA HIS A 4 11.54 -8.73 6.54
C HIS A 4 10.22 -7.99 6.33
N VAL A 5 9.65 -8.10 5.15
CA VAL A 5 8.46 -7.35 4.73
C VAL A 5 7.21 -8.20 4.87
N CYS A 6 6.29 -7.76 5.71
CA CYS A 6 5.03 -8.45 5.98
C CYS A 6 3.91 -7.87 5.10
N ALA A 7 3.49 -8.62 4.08
CA ALA A 7 2.33 -8.28 3.27
C ALA A 7 1.02 -8.54 4.05
N LEU A 8 -0.08 -7.95 3.58
CA LEU A 8 -1.40 -8.23 4.16
C LEU A 8 -1.93 -9.58 3.70
N PRO A 9 -2.58 -10.36 4.56
CA PRO A 9 -2.95 -11.75 4.27
C PRO A 9 -4.08 -11.91 3.25
N HIS A 10 -4.94 -10.89 3.07
CA HIS A 10 -6.13 -10.96 2.20
C HIS A 10 -5.83 -10.71 0.70
N THR A 11 -4.58 -10.40 0.36
CA THR A 11 -4.14 -10.17 -1.03
C THR A 11 -2.87 -10.93 -1.35
N HIS A 12 -2.63 -11.17 -2.63
CA HIS A 12 -1.32 -11.56 -3.13
C HIS A 12 -0.49 -10.34 -3.51
N SER A 13 0.83 -10.47 -3.51
CA SER A 13 1.74 -9.40 -3.95
C SER A 13 1.92 -9.42 -5.47
N THR A 14 0.82 -9.28 -6.22
CA THR A 14 0.77 -9.32 -7.68
C THR A 14 0.04 -8.12 -8.28
N ALA A 15 0.18 -7.91 -9.58
CA ALA A 15 -0.46 -6.82 -10.32
C ALA A 15 -1.99 -6.83 -10.22
N GLU A 16 -2.60 -8.01 -10.08
CA GLU A 16 -4.04 -8.20 -9.89
C GLU A 16 -4.57 -7.43 -8.67
N TYR A 17 -3.76 -7.31 -7.62
CA TYR A 17 -4.17 -6.70 -6.34
C TYR A 17 -3.71 -5.24 -6.17
N LEU A 18 -3.24 -4.57 -7.22
CA LEU A 18 -2.78 -3.17 -7.16
C LEU A 18 -3.89 -2.16 -6.80
N ALA A 19 -5.16 -2.53 -6.89
CA ALA A 19 -6.27 -1.74 -6.36
C ALA A 19 -6.26 -1.64 -4.82
N CYS A 20 -5.58 -2.56 -4.13
CA CYS A 20 -5.24 -2.43 -2.71
C CYS A 20 -4.00 -1.55 -2.56
N ALA A 21 -4.18 -0.37 -1.96
CA ALA A 21 -3.08 0.58 -1.76
C ALA A 21 -1.92 -0.01 -0.92
N TYR A 22 -2.22 -0.84 0.05
CA TYR A 22 -1.21 -1.51 0.88
C TYR A 22 -0.37 -2.49 0.07
N THR A 23 -1.02 -3.33 -0.75
CA THR A 23 -0.32 -4.27 -1.64
C THR A 23 0.58 -3.54 -2.65
N ALA A 24 0.08 -2.47 -3.25
CA ALA A 24 0.86 -1.64 -4.15
C ALA A 24 2.12 -1.06 -3.44
N LYS A 25 1.97 -0.60 -2.20
CA LYS A 25 3.09 -0.10 -1.40
C LYS A 25 4.11 -1.21 -1.07
N VAL A 26 3.66 -2.41 -0.71
CA VAL A 26 4.54 -3.56 -0.47
C VAL A 26 5.36 -3.89 -1.71
N ILE A 27 4.72 -4.03 -2.88
CA ILE A 27 5.40 -4.35 -4.14
C ILE A 27 6.43 -3.26 -4.48
N ASN A 28 6.05 -2.00 -4.36
CA ASN A 28 6.92 -0.86 -4.65
C ASN A 28 8.08 -0.75 -3.65
N PHE A 29 7.84 -1.01 -2.37
CA PHE A 29 8.89 -1.05 -1.35
C PHE A 29 9.91 -2.16 -1.64
N CYS A 30 9.45 -3.37 -1.95
CA CYS A 30 10.34 -4.48 -2.34
C CYS A 30 11.18 -4.10 -3.56
N ARG A 31 10.56 -3.51 -4.59
CA ARG A 31 11.27 -3.05 -5.80
C ARG A 31 12.34 -2.01 -5.46
N MET A 32 12.00 -1.00 -4.67
CA MET A 32 12.93 0.03 -4.23
C MET A 32 14.12 -0.56 -3.46
N MET A 33 13.85 -1.39 -2.45
CA MET A 33 14.91 -1.96 -1.61
C MET A 33 15.81 -2.91 -2.40
N ARG A 34 15.24 -3.70 -3.32
CA ARG A 34 16.04 -4.57 -4.20
C ARG A 34 16.89 -3.78 -5.19
N SER A 35 16.37 -2.68 -5.74
CA SER A 35 17.15 -1.80 -6.65
C SER A 35 18.31 -1.10 -5.93
N LEU A 36 18.21 -0.88 -4.62
CA LEU A 36 19.25 -0.35 -3.76
C LEU A 36 20.25 -1.42 -3.27
N GLY A 37 20.12 -2.67 -3.73
CA GLY A 37 21.04 -3.76 -3.38
C GLY A 37 20.78 -4.41 -2.00
N HIS A 38 19.62 -4.17 -1.39
CA HIS A 38 19.26 -4.75 -0.12
C HIS A 38 18.65 -6.16 -0.28
N GLN A 39 18.72 -6.97 0.77
CA GLN A 39 18.01 -8.23 0.85
C GLN A 39 16.59 -7.99 1.36
N VAL A 40 15.62 -8.63 0.71
CA VAL A 40 14.20 -8.52 1.04
C VAL A 40 13.62 -9.92 1.17
N PHE A 41 13.15 -10.27 2.35
CA PHE A 41 12.36 -11.46 2.63
C PHE A 41 10.90 -11.03 2.69
N LEU A 42 10.08 -11.52 1.76
CA LEU A 42 8.68 -11.14 1.66
C LEU A 42 7.78 -12.25 2.20
N TYR A 43 6.99 -11.93 3.21
CA TYR A 43 6.04 -12.84 3.86
C TYR A 43 4.61 -12.50 3.43
N GLY A 44 3.88 -13.46 2.86
CA GLY A 44 2.54 -13.16 2.35
C GLY A 44 1.78 -14.38 1.83
N GLY A 45 0.84 -14.15 0.91
CA GLY A 45 0.08 -15.17 0.22
C GLY A 45 0.92 -15.96 -0.79
N GLU A 46 0.34 -17.00 -1.39
CA GLU A 46 1.06 -17.94 -2.27
C GLU A 46 1.65 -17.30 -3.53
N LYS A 47 0.98 -16.29 -4.12
CA LYS A 47 1.43 -15.68 -5.37
C LYS A 47 2.21 -14.40 -5.11
N ASN A 48 3.31 -14.23 -5.85
CA ASN A 48 4.18 -13.06 -5.72
C ASN A 48 4.79 -12.65 -7.06
N GLU A 49 4.75 -11.37 -7.36
CA GLU A 49 5.46 -10.71 -8.47
C GLU A 49 6.41 -9.61 -7.96
N ALA A 50 6.40 -9.34 -6.65
CA ALA A 50 7.30 -8.36 -6.07
C ALA A 50 8.74 -8.87 -6.08
N PRO A 51 9.72 -8.07 -6.53
CA PRO A 51 11.13 -8.46 -6.46
C PRO A 51 11.56 -8.65 -5.01
N CYS A 52 12.02 -9.85 -4.67
CA CYS A 52 12.52 -10.17 -3.33
C CYS A 52 13.70 -11.14 -3.40
N THR A 53 14.42 -11.31 -2.29
CA THR A 53 15.47 -12.31 -2.15
C THR A 53 14.85 -13.70 -1.96
N GLU A 54 13.81 -13.77 -1.11
CA GLU A 54 13.04 -14.96 -0.84
C GLU A 54 11.58 -14.58 -0.60
N HIS A 55 10.65 -15.36 -1.16
CA HIS A 55 9.22 -15.25 -0.88
C HIS A 55 8.81 -16.40 0.04
N ILE A 56 8.22 -16.06 1.18
CA ILE A 56 7.79 -17.01 2.20
C ILE A 56 6.27 -17.02 2.27
N VAL A 57 5.70 -18.18 1.95
CA VAL A 57 4.24 -18.37 1.96
C VAL A 57 3.75 -18.54 3.40
N CYS A 58 3.00 -17.57 3.88
CA CYS A 58 2.39 -17.55 5.21
C CYS A 58 0.87 -17.74 5.16
N VAL A 59 0.24 -17.52 4.02
CA VAL A 59 -1.22 -17.67 3.82
C VAL A 59 -1.44 -18.50 2.58
N SER A 60 -2.20 -19.60 2.70
CA SER A 60 -2.60 -20.40 1.55
C SER A 60 -3.69 -19.70 0.73
N GLU A 61 -3.77 -20.04 -0.57
CA GLU A 61 -4.88 -19.56 -1.40
C GLU A 61 -6.24 -20.04 -0.87
N ALA A 62 -6.29 -21.25 -0.32
CA ALA A 62 -7.52 -21.79 0.28
C ALA A 62 -7.99 -20.94 1.47
N ASP A 63 -7.09 -20.57 2.39
CA ASP A 63 -7.43 -19.74 3.55
C ASP A 63 -7.82 -18.32 3.13
N ARG A 64 -7.09 -17.76 2.15
CA ARG A 64 -7.39 -16.45 1.59
C ARG A 64 -8.78 -16.42 0.94
N ALA A 65 -9.06 -17.39 0.07
CA ALA A 65 -10.35 -17.51 -0.64
C ALA A 65 -11.50 -17.70 0.34
N ALA A 66 -11.32 -18.54 1.36
CA ALA A 66 -12.33 -18.74 2.39
C ALA A 66 -12.64 -17.46 3.19
N HIS A 67 -11.62 -16.60 3.43
CA HIS A 67 -11.80 -15.33 4.14
C HIS A 67 -12.46 -14.25 3.26
N VAL A 68 -12.05 -14.13 2.00
CA VAL A 68 -12.57 -13.13 1.06
C VAL A 68 -13.96 -13.52 0.56
N GLY A 69 -14.22 -14.82 0.41
CA GLY A 69 -15.45 -15.37 -0.17
C GLY A 69 -15.64 -14.94 -1.63
N ASP A 70 -16.89 -14.78 -2.04
CA ASP A 70 -17.27 -14.32 -3.38
C ASP A 70 -17.11 -12.80 -3.56
N ASN A 71 -16.65 -12.09 -2.53
CA ASN A 71 -16.49 -10.66 -2.58
C ASN A 71 -15.20 -10.25 -3.28
N HIS A 72 -15.17 -9.03 -3.81
CA HIS A 72 -13.92 -8.43 -4.26
C HIS A 72 -13.00 -8.21 -3.05
N PHE A 73 -11.71 -8.49 -3.19
CA PHE A 73 -10.72 -8.40 -2.08
C PHE A 73 -10.69 -7.04 -1.36
N THR A 74 -11.10 -5.95 -2.03
CA THR A 74 -11.21 -4.62 -1.39
C THR A 74 -12.37 -4.50 -0.40
N SER A 75 -13.27 -5.48 -0.39
CA SER A 75 -14.40 -5.59 0.54
C SER A 75 -14.17 -6.66 1.62
N ALA A 76 -12.99 -7.28 1.64
CA ALA A 76 -12.62 -8.26 2.66
C ALA A 76 -12.61 -7.63 4.06
N SER A 77 -13.00 -8.40 5.05
CA SER A 77 -12.99 -7.94 6.45
C SER A 77 -11.57 -7.66 6.93
N PHE A 78 -11.37 -6.49 7.52
CA PHE A 78 -10.16 -6.08 8.24
C PHE A 78 -10.26 -6.31 9.76
N ASP A 79 -11.16 -7.20 10.19
CA ASP A 79 -11.19 -7.60 11.60
C ASP A 79 -9.97 -8.50 11.89
N TYR A 80 -8.92 -7.87 12.41
CA TYR A 80 -7.65 -8.51 12.72
C TYR A 80 -7.69 -9.44 13.96
N ASN A 81 -8.83 -9.54 14.64
CA ASN A 81 -9.06 -10.52 15.70
C ASN A 81 -9.52 -11.87 15.16
N LEU A 82 -9.92 -11.93 13.89
CA LEU A 82 -10.31 -13.20 13.27
C LEU A 82 -9.12 -14.17 13.16
N PRO A 83 -9.38 -15.48 13.27
CA PRO A 83 -8.35 -16.52 13.13
C PRO A 83 -7.51 -16.40 11.86
N PHE A 84 -8.10 -15.95 10.75
CA PHE A 84 -7.40 -15.72 9.50
C PHE A 84 -6.20 -14.76 9.68
N TRP A 85 -6.43 -13.62 10.34
CA TRP A 85 -5.39 -12.62 10.60
C TRP A 85 -4.38 -13.08 11.64
N THR A 86 -4.89 -13.63 12.76
CA THR A 86 -4.01 -14.04 13.87
C THR A 86 -3.10 -15.20 13.48
N ASN A 87 -3.59 -16.18 12.71
CA ASN A 87 -2.80 -17.30 12.21
C ASN A 87 -1.74 -16.83 11.19
N ALA A 88 -2.12 -15.94 10.26
CA ALA A 88 -1.19 -15.35 9.31
C ALA A 88 -0.04 -14.62 10.03
N ASN A 89 -0.37 -13.75 10.97
CA ASN A 89 0.60 -13.00 11.76
C ASN A 89 1.52 -13.92 12.58
N ALA A 90 0.97 -14.95 13.22
CA ALA A 90 1.75 -15.92 13.98
C ALA A 90 2.74 -16.68 13.09
N LYS A 91 2.29 -17.10 11.90
CA LYS A 91 3.16 -17.79 10.93
C LYS A 91 4.25 -16.85 10.40
N MET A 92 3.91 -15.59 10.06
CA MET A 92 4.91 -14.59 9.67
C MET A 92 5.97 -14.40 10.76
N ALA A 93 5.55 -14.20 12.01
CA ALA A 93 6.48 -14.02 13.13
C ALA A 93 7.39 -15.24 13.33
N ALA A 94 6.86 -16.46 13.25
CA ALA A 94 7.63 -17.69 13.36
C ALA A 94 8.65 -17.83 12.21
N GLU A 95 8.26 -17.52 10.98
CA GLU A 95 9.17 -17.60 9.84
C GLU A 95 10.24 -16.50 9.85
N ILE A 96 9.92 -15.30 10.35
CA ILE A 96 10.89 -14.23 10.59
C ILE A 96 11.89 -14.69 11.66
N SER A 97 11.41 -15.20 12.79
CA SER A 97 12.28 -15.65 13.89
C SER A 97 13.31 -16.71 13.47
N ARG A 98 13.02 -17.51 12.44
CA ARG A 98 13.95 -18.52 11.91
C ARG A 98 15.06 -17.93 11.04
N ARG A 99 14.86 -16.74 10.47
CA ARG A 99 15.71 -16.12 9.46
C ARG A 99 16.41 -14.86 9.92
N ALA A 100 15.79 -14.14 10.84
CA ALA A 100 16.21 -12.79 11.22
C ALA A 100 17.45 -12.81 12.12
N GLU A 101 18.32 -11.84 11.87
CA GLU A 101 19.43 -11.48 12.74
C GLU A 101 19.10 -10.21 13.52
N LYS A 102 19.86 -9.91 14.57
CA LYS A 102 19.57 -8.85 15.53
C LYS A 102 19.43 -7.44 14.92
N GLN A 103 20.07 -7.18 13.79
CA GLN A 103 20.10 -5.86 13.13
C GLN A 103 19.15 -5.77 11.93
N ASP A 104 18.34 -6.79 11.70
CA ASP A 104 17.38 -6.80 10.61
C ASP A 104 16.13 -5.98 10.96
N PHE A 105 15.46 -5.51 9.92
CA PHE A 105 14.25 -4.73 10.05
C PHE A 105 13.01 -5.58 9.78
N VAL A 106 12.04 -5.53 10.68
CA VAL A 106 10.69 -6.08 10.45
C VAL A 106 9.79 -4.95 9.96
N CYS A 107 9.36 -5.03 8.72
CA CYS A 107 8.58 -3.99 8.06
C CYS A 107 7.11 -4.38 7.95
N VAL A 108 6.24 -3.64 8.62
CA VAL A 108 4.78 -3.84 8.63
C VAL A 108 4.07 -2.63 8.02
N ILE A 109 2.86 -2.83 7.49
CA ILE A 109 2.09 -1.80 6.80
C ILE A 109 0.62 -1.76 7.24
N GLY A 110 0.19 -2.73 8.03
CA GLY A 110 -1.21 -2.91 8.44
C GLY A 110 -1.59 -2.27 9.78
N GLY A 111 -0.73 -1.46 10.40
CA GLY A 111 -0.99 -0.90 11.72
C GLY A 111 -1.27 -1.98 12.75
N TYR A 112 -2.24 -1.74 13.64
CA TYR A 112 -2.63 -2.70 14.68
C TYR A 112 -2.95 -4.10 14.14
N ALA A 113 -3.37 -4.23 12.88
CA ALA A 113 -3.64 -5.54 12.27
C ALA A 113 -2.40 -6.45 12.22
N GLN A 114 -1.20 -5.87 12.25
CA GLN A 114 0.07 -6.60 12.26
C GLN A 114 0.87 -6.45 13.57
N LYS A 115 0.27 -5.82 14.60
CA LYS A 115 0.95 -5.63 15.89
C LYS A 115 1.41 -6.94 16.52
N GLN A 116 0.66 -8.03 16.37
CA GLN A 116 1.01 -9.35 16.87
C GLN A 116 2.39 -9.83 16.40
N ILE A 117 2.81 -9.45 15.18
CA ILE A 117 4.15 -9.79 14.65
C ILE A 117 5.23 -9.11 15.49
N ALA A 118 5.08 -7.82 15.75
CA ALA A 118 6.03 -7.06 16.57
C ALA A 118 6.08 -7.55 18.01
N ASP A 119 4.91 -7.84 18.61
CA ASP A 119 4.80 -8.35 19.97
C ASP A 119 5.50 -9.71 20.13
N ALA A 120 5.49 -10.54 19.09
CA ALA A 120 6.21 -11.83 19.08
C ALA A 120 7.73 -11.68 18.86
N LEU A 121 8.19 -10.52 18.37
CA LEU A 121 9.59 -10.25 18.02
C LEU A 121 10.13 -8.98 18.72
N PRO A 122 10.03 -8.87 20.06
CA PRO A 122 10.32 -7.63 20.79
C PRO A 122 11.79 -7.20 20.72
N HIS A 123 12.68 -8.08 20.29
CA HIS A 123 14.12 -7.82 20.13
C HIS A 123 14.48 -7.27 18.73
N MET A 124 13.52 -7.26 17.81
CA MET A 124 13.70 -6.78 16.44
C MET A 124 13.34 -5.30 16.30
N ILE A 125 13.92 -4.64 15.30
CA ILE A 125 13.54 -3.28 14.92
C ILE A 125 12.31 -3.35 14.01
N THR A 126 11.13 -3.12 14.60
CA THR A 126 9.89 -3.05 13.82
C THR A 126 9.67 -1.64 13.30
N VAL A 127 9.43 -1.51 12.00
CA VAL A 127 9.14 -0.26 11.30
C VAL A 127 7.78 -0.35 10.63
N GLU A 128 6.88 0.58 10.93
CA GLU A 128 5.69 0.81 10.11
C GLU A 128 6.08 1.70 8.94
N PHE A 129 5.97 1.20 7.71
CA PHE A 129 6.30 1.95 6.50
C PHE A 129 5.06 2.33 5.70
N GLY A 130 5.17 3.41 4.92
CA GLY A 130 4.09 3.91 4.08
C GLY A 130 2.83 4.24 4.86
N VAL A 131 2.99 4.78 6.08
CA VAL A 131 1.87 5.11 6.97
C VAL A 131 0.99 6.18 6.34
N GLY A 132 -0.20 5.76 5.91
CA GLY A 132 -1.28 6.55 5.35
C GLY A 132 -2.62 6.11 5.94
N TYR A 133 -2.62 5.77 7.25
CA TYR A 133 -3.75 5.20 8.00
C TYR A 133 -3.64 5.57 9.48
N GLY A 134 -4.74 5.47 10.20
CA GLY A 134 -4.76 5.56 11.66
C GLY A 134 -4.45 4.22 12.33
N GLY A 135 -4.18 4.24 13.63
CA GLY A 135 -3.91 3.01 14.40
C GLY A 135 -2.48 2.50 14.24
N THR A 136 -1.51 3.41 14.28
CA THR A 136 -0.08 3.07 14.37
C THR A 136 0.28 2.63 15.77
N PHE A 137 1.25 1.72 15.87
CA PHE A 137 1.70 1.16 17.17
C PHE A 137 3.23 1.16 17.31
N SER A 138 3.97 1.10 16.18
CA SER A 138 5.42 0.97 16.24
C SER A 138 6.10 2.25 16.71
N LYS A 139 7.25 2.07 17.36
CA LYS A 139 8.14 3.17 17.73
C LYS A 139 8.70 3.88 16.49
N PHE A 140 9.05 3.13 15.45
CA PHE A 140 9.63 3.68 14.22
C PHE A 140 8.58 3.69 13.12
N ARG A 141 8.32 4.89 12.55
CA ARG A 141 7.26 5.10 11.58
C ARG A 141 7.77 5.91 10.39
N VAL A 142 7.43 5.46 9.20
CA VAL A 142 7.67 6.18 7.96
C VAL A 142 6.32 6.57 7.36
N PHE A 143 6.00 7.86 7.44
CA PHE A 143 4.74 8.41 6.96
C PHE A 143 4.79 8.70 5.46
N GLU A 144 3.69 8.49 4.74
CA GLU A 144 3.60 8.82 3.31
C GLU A 144 3.41 10.32 3.05
N SER A 145 2.97 11.08 4.06
CA SER A 145 2.81 12.52 3.97
C SER A 145 2.81 13.18 5.35
N TYR A 146 3.14 14.48 5.38
CA TYR A 146 3.01 15.29 6.59
C TYR A 146 1.57 15.33 7.11
N ALA A 147 0.57 15.32 6.21
CA ALA A 147 -0.84 15.27 6.62
C ALA A 147 -1.13 14.04 7.47
N TRP A 148 -0.68 12.86 7.05
CA TRP A 148 -0.87 11.63 7.82
C TRP A 148 -0.05 11.63 9.12
N MET A 149 1.17 12.16 9.09
CA MET A 149 1.97 12.31 10.32
C MET A 149 1.22 13.16 11.36
N HIS A 150 0.69 14.31 10.96
CA HIS A 150 -0.06 15.19 11.84
C HIS A 150 -1.38 14.58 12.32
N VAL A 151 -2.09 13.84 11.47
CA VAL A 151 -3.30 13.11 11.87
C VAL A 151 -2.98 12.07 12.94
N CYS A 152 -1.91 11.30 12.79
CA CYS A 152 -1.49 10.31 13.78
C CYS A 152 -1.07 10.95 15.10
N TYR A 153 -0.34 12.06 15.05
CA TYR A 153 0.03 12.81 16.25
C TYR A 153 -1.19 13.39 16.95
N GLY A 154 -2.07 14.07 16.21
CA GLY A 154 -3.31 14.61 16.77
C GLY A 154 -4.20 13.54 17.41
N ALA A 155 -4.31 12.37 16.79
CA ALA A 155 -5.07 11.26 17.34
C ALA A 155 -4.44 10.70 18.64
N ALA A 156 -3.10 10.63 18.70
CA ALA A 156 -2.39 10.18 19.88
C ALA A 156 -2.49 11.14 21.06
N THR A 157 -2.71 12.44 20.77
CA THR A 157 -2.75 13.50 21.77
C THR A 157 -4.16 13.89 22.24
N MET A 158 -5.21 13.17 21.79
CA MET A 158 -6.58 13.45 22.21
C MET A 158 -6.67 13.53 23.74
N GLY A 159 -6.87 14.76 24.26
CA GLY A 159 -6.89 15.06 25.70
C GLY A 159 -5.51 15.33 26.34
N LYS A 160 -4.41 15.29 25.60
CA LYS A 160 -3.06 15.53 26.10
C LYS A 160 -2.26 16.42 25.10
N PRO A 161 -2.57 17.70 24.97
CA PRO A 161 -1.98 18.57 23.94
C PRO A 161 -0.46 18.71 24.01
N HIS A 162 0.17 18.37 25.13
CA HIS A 162 1.63 18.46 25.32
C HIS A 162 2.42 17.31 24.63
N ASP A 163 1.74 16.28 24.16
CA ASP A 163 2.40 15.13 23.50
C ASP A 163 2.39 15.26 21.96
N ALA A 164 2.08 16.45 21.42
CA ALA A 164 1.96 16.69 19.98
C ALA A 164 3.29 16.80 19.23
N ASP A 165 4.41 16.83 19.95
CA ASP A 165 5.75 17.08 19.37
C ASP A 165 6.25 15.90 18.51
N GLY A 166 5.64 14.73 18.60
CA GLY A 166 6.04 13.52 17.88
C GLY A 166 7.41 13.00 18.31
N ASN A 167 8.03 12.21 17.43
CA ASN A 167 9.37 11.66 17.67
C ASN A 167 10.33 12.16 16.61
N TRP A 168 11.55 12.54 17.01
CA TRP A 168 12.57 13.06 16.11
C TRP A 168 13.03 12.06 15.03
N TRP A 169 12.80 10.77 15.24
CA TRP A 169 13.09 9.69 14.28
C TRP A 169 11.92 9.35 13.35
N ASP A 170 10.75 9.93 13.55
CA ASP A 170 9.65 9.82 12.60
C ASP A 170 10.01 10.59 11.32
N VAL A 171 9.72 10.02 10.17
CA VAL A 171 10.10 10.60 8.88
C VAL A 171 8.95 10.53 7.89
N VAL A 172 8.88 11.52 7.01
CA VAL A 172 7.98 11.51 5.86
C VAL A 172 8.78 11.12 4.62
N ILE A 173 8.45 9.95 4.07
CA ILE A 173 8.98 9.49 2.78
C ILE A 173 7.78 9.15 1.91
N PRO A 174 7.48 9.94 0.86
CA PRO A 174 6.41 9.65 -0.09
C PRO A 174 6.57 8.27 -0.72
N GLY A 175 5.44 7.69 -1.14
CA GLY A 175 5.45 6.37 -1.75
C GLY A 175 6.36 6.32 -2.98
N TYR A 176 7.16 5.27 -3.07
CA TYR A 176 8.02 5.02 -4.22
C TYR A 176 7.19 4.76 -5.48
N LEU A 177 7.58 5.40 -6.55
CA LEU A 177 7.09 5.16 -7.91
C LEU A 177 8.29 4.86 -8.81
N ASP A 178 8.20 3.80 -9.59
CA ASP A 178 9.24 3.45 -10.56
C ASP A 178 9.16 4.39 -11.77
N PRO A 179 10.17 5.24 -12.03
CA PRO A 179 10.13 6.19 -13.15
C PRO A 179 9.96 5.52 -14.52
N ALA A 180 10.41 4.26 -14.67
CA ALA A 180 10.25 3.51 -15.92
C ALA A 180 8.78 3.26 -16.29
N GLN A 181 7.86 3.31 -15.32
CA GLN A 181 6.42 3.19 -15.56
C GLN A 181 5.75 4.49 -15.99
N PHE A 182 6.49 5.59 -16.04
CA PHE A 182 5.99 6.94 -16.36
C PHE A 182 6.85 7.57 -17.47
N PRO A 183 6.75 7.06 -18.71
CA PRO A 183 7.52 7.62 -19.81
C PRO A 183 7.14 9.08 -20.04
N PHE A 184 8.14 9.92 -20.25
CA PHE A 184 7.92 11.31 -20.59
C PHE A 184 7.76 11.47 -22.12
N SER A 185 6.82 12.32 -22.56
CA SER A 185 6.72 12.82 -23.93
C SER A 185 6.53 14.34 -23.89
N ALA A 186 7.28 15.04 -24.75
CA ALA A 186 7.06 16.47 -24.96
C ALA A 186 5.82 16.75 -25.82
N GLU A 187 5.43 15.78 -26.64
CA GLU A 187 4.21 15.86 -27.46
C GLU A 187 3.02 15.46 -26.59
N LYS A 188 2.00 16.30 -26.54
CA LYS A 188 0.78 16.09 -25.78
C LYS A 188 -0.45 16.08 -26.70
N ASP A 189 -1.35 15.15 -26.43
CA ASP A 189 -2.65 15.11 -27.05
C ASP A 189 -3.62 16.08 -26.35
N ASP A 190 -4.68 16.51 -27.01
CA ASP A 190 -5.64 17.48 -26.44
C ASP A 190 -6.71 16.78 -25.60
N TYR A 191 -6.30 16.27 -24.41
CA TYR A 191 -7.21 15.75 -23.41
C TYR A 191 -6.71 16.00 -22.00
N TYR A 192 -7.64 15.99 -21.06
CA TYR A 192 -7.36 15.90 -19.64
C TYR A 192 -7.57 14.47 -19.17
N MET A 193 -6.89 14.06 -18.09
CA MET A 193 -6.99 12.71 -17.57
C MET A 193 -7.31 12.70 -16.07
N PHE A 194 -8.28 11.89 -15.68
CA PHE A 194 -8.47 11.47 -14.30
C PHE A 194 -8.13 9.99 -14.18
N ILE A 195 -7.26 9.65 -13.20
CA ILE A 195 -6.90 8.26 -12.89
C ILE A 195 -7.05 7.96 -11.41
N GLY A 196 -7.82 6.92 -11.09
CA GLY A 196 -8.07 6.49 -9.72
C GLY A 196 -9.46 5.88 -9.55
N ARG A 197 -9.75 5.40 -8.34
CA ARG A 197 -11.12 4.94 -8.04
C ARG A 197 -12.11 6.09 -8.19
N LEU A 198 -13.23 5.82 -8.86
CA LEU A 198 -14.29 6.80 -9.13
C LEU A 198 -15.21 6.91 -7.90
N VAL A 199 -14.68 7.50 -6.85
CA VAL A 199 -15.38 7.82 -5.59
C VAL A 199 -15.34 9.32 -5.33
N ASP A 200 -16.39 9.90 -4.78
CA ASP A 200 -16.58 11.36 -4.69
C ASP A 200 -15.40 12.08 -4.03
N ARG A 201 -14.83 11.50 -2.98
CA ARG A 201 -13.65 12.08 -2.29
C ARG A 201 -12.38 12.20 -3.15
N LYS A 202 -12.34 11.58 -4.34
CA LYS A 202 -11.25 11.70 -5.31
C LYS A 202 -11.45 12.81 -6.33
N GLY A 203 -12.64 13.43 -6.35
CA GLY A 203 -12.92 14.61 -7.17
C GLY A 203 -13.12 14.34 -8.67
N TYR A 204 -13.43 13.10 -9.08
CA TYR A 204 -13.60 12.77 -10.49
C TYR A 204 -14.78 13.52 -11.15
N ARG A 205 -15.83 13.83 -10.36
CA ARG A 205 -16.97 14.63 -10.85
C ARG A 205 -16.54 16.07 -11.10
N ILE A 206 -15.73 16.64 -10.20
CA ILE A 206 -15.18 17.99 -10.37
C ILE A 206 -14.35 18.07 -11.65
N ALA A 207 -13.51 17.05 -11.91
CA ALA A 207 -12.75 17.00 -13.17
C ALA A 207 -13.66 16.94 -14.39
N ALA A 208 -14.79 16.20 -14.33
CA ALA A 208 -15.76 16.13 -15.42
C ALA A 208 -16.46 17.47 -15.65
N ASP A 209 -16.93 18.12 -14.59
CA ASP A 209 -17.62 19.42 -14.67
C ASP A 209 -16.70 20.48 -15.28
N VAL A 210 -15.45 20.57 -14.82
CA VAL A 210 -14.45 21.51 -15.36
C VAL A 210 -14.16 21.23 -16.84
N CYS A 211 -13.99 19.98 -17.24
CA CYS A 211 -13.74 19.65 -18.64
C CYS A 211 -14.95 19.96 -19.52
N PHE A 212 -16.16 19.70 -19.02
CA PHE A 212 -17.39 20.04 -19.71
C PHE A 212 -17.52 21.55 -19.93
N ASP A 213 -17.31 22.34 -18.90
CA ASP A 213 -17.40 23.82 -18.98
C ASP A 213 -16.35 24.42 -19.92
N LEU A 214 -15.18 23.79 -20.02
CA LEU A 214 -14.10 24.22 -20.91
C LEU A 214 -14.22 23.64 -22.35
N GLY A 215 -15.20 22.78 -22.61
CA GLY A 215 -15.33 22.07 -23.89
C GLY A 215 -14.14 21.15 -24.18
N LYS A 216 -13.52 20.56 -23.12
CA LYS A 216 -12.35 19.72 -23.24
C LYS A 216 -12.68 18.24 -23.05
N LYS A 217 -11.92 17.38 -23.76
CA LYS A 217 -12.03 15.95 -23.63
C LYS A 217 -11.44 15.50 -22.28
N LEU A 218 -12.20 14.67 -21.54
CA LEU A 218 -11.73 14.00 -20.33
C LEU A 218 -11.64 12.49 -20.55
N ILE A 219 -10.46 11.90 -20.33
CA ILE A 219 -10.26 10.46 -20.24
C ILE A 219 -10.29 10.06 -18.77
N VAL A 220 -11.09 9.06 -18.43
CA VAL A 220 -11.27 8.56 -17.07
C VAL A 220 -10.83 7.11 -16.99
N ALA A 221 -9.85 6.82 -16.10
CA ALA A 221 -9.37 5.49 -15.84
C ALA A 221 -9.52 5.12 -14.35
N GLY A 222 -10.09 3.95 -14.08
CA GLY A 222 -10.23 3.41 -12.71
C GLY A 222 -11.52 2.67 -12.47
N GLN A 223 -11.62 2.05 -11.30
CA GLN A 223 -12.80 1.30 -10.89
C GLN A 223 -13.93 2.25 -10.43
N GLY A 224 -15.16 2.00 -10.89
CA GLY A 224 -16.37 2.72 -10.50
C GLY A 224 -17.23 3.12 -11.69
N THR A 225 -18.24 3.95 -11.44
CA THR A 225 -19.16 4.45 -12.49
C THR A 225 -18.60 5.77 -13.05
N PRO A 226 -18.30 5.84 -14.35
CA PRO A 226 -17.75 7.06 -14.95
C PRO A 226 -18.80 8.20 -14.98
N PRO A 227 -18.36 9.46 -14.99
CA PRO A 227 -19.24 10.61 -15.19
C PRO A 227 -19.71 10.66 -16.64
N LEU A 228 -20.88 11.24 -16.86
CA LEU A 228 -21.42 11.50 -18.21
C LEU A 228 -20.46 12.41 -19.00
N GLY A 229 -20.32 12.09 -20.29
CA GLY A 229 -19.51 12.90 -21.22
C GLY A 229 -17.99 12.63 -21.17
N ALA A 230 -17.51 11.80 -20.25
CA ALA A 230 -16.11 11.39 -20.22
C ALA A 230 -15.89 10.11 -21.04
N GLU A 231 -14.71 9.99 -21.65
CA GLU A 231 -14.23 8.74 -22.24
C GLU A 231 -13.72 7.80 -21.15
N TYR A 232 -14.43 6.71 -20.91
CA TYR A 232 -14.06 5.74 -19.89
C TYR A 232 -13.24 4.59 -20.48
N VAL A 233 -12.04 4.39 -19.98
CA VAL A 233 -11.11 3.35 -20.44
C VAL A 233 -10.98 2.17 -19.45
N GLY A 234 -11.79 2.17 -18.39
CA GLY A 234 -11.76 1.09 -17.40
C GLY A 234 -10.57 1.14 -16.43
N VAL A 235 -10.28 0.01 -15.81
CA VAL A 235 -9.06 -0.16 -15.00
C VAL A 235 -7.91 -0.48 -15.96
N VAL A 236 -6.87 0.32 -15.92
CA VAL A 236 -5.72 0.20 -16.81
C VAL A 236 -4.52 -0.40 -16.09
N ASP A 237 -3.77 -1.23 -16.81
CA ASP A 237 -2.48 -1.75 -16.37
C ASP A 237 -1.40 -0.64 -16.31
N PRO A 238 -0.24 -0.89 -15.66
CA PRO A 238 0.81 0.14 -15.53
C PRO A 238 1.37 0.65 -16.86
N VAL A 239 1.43 -0.18 -17.91
CA VAL A 239 1.96 0.22 -19.23
C VAL A 239 0.97 1.13 -19.94
N THR A 240 -0.29 0.74 -19.98
CA THR A 240 -1.38 1.55 -20.55
C THR A 240 -1.53 2.88 -19.80
N ARG A 241 -1.47 2.83 -18.45
CA ARG A 241 -1.45 4.05 -17.62
C ARG A 241 -0.31 4.98 -18.02
N GLY A 242 0.91 4.46 -18.11
CA GLY A 242 2.09 5.25 -18.49
C GLY A 242 1.94 5.90 -19.86
N LYS A 243 1.43 5.17 -20.85
CA LYS A 243 1.14 5.72 -22.20
C LYS A 243 0.11 6.86 -22.16
N LEU A 244 -1.00 6.66 -21.46
CA LEU A 244 -2.03 7.70 -21.35
C LEU A 244 -1.52 8.93 -20.60
N MET A 245 -0.71 8.77 -19.57
CA MET A 245 -0.15 9.89 -18.81
C MET A 245 0.97 10.62 -19.54
N SER A 246 1.61 9.98 -20.52
CA SER A 246 2.71 10.59 -21.30
C SER A 246 2.23 11.52 -22.39
N ARG A 247 0.99 11.36 -22.82
CA ARG A 247 0.37 12.13 -23.91
C ARG A 247 -0.52 13.22 -23.36
#